data_f828b1b28ac69689794860fbddc4a20e
#
_entry.id   f828b1b28ac69689794860fbddc4a20e
#
_cell.length_a   1.000
_cell.length_b   1.000
_cell.length_c   1.000
_cell.angle_alpha   90.00
_cell.angle_beta   90.00
_cell.angle_gamma   90.00
#
_symmetry.space_group_name_H-M   'P 1'
#
loop_
_entity.id
_entity.type
_entity.pdbx_description
1 polymer ?
#
loop_
_entity_poly.entity_id
_entity_poly.type
_entity_poly.pdbx_seq_one_letter_code
_entity_poly.pdbx_strand_id
1 'polypeptide(L)'
;MVTELTDQTFDEKTNNGVTFTDFWTTWCGPCRMQSPVIEQLAEEMGDKVFFSKVDVDANQETAAKFGIMNIPTMLIKKDGQVVDTIVGYHTKEQLQKKLEAYI
;
A
#
# COMPACT_ATOMS: atom_id res chain seq x y z
N MET A 1 -9.86 2.91 -7.37
CA MET A 1 -10.17 3.47 -6.03
C MET A 1 -9.15 2.98 -5.03
N VAL A 2 -8.65 3.87 -4.18
CA VAL A 2 -7.72 3.53 -3.10
C VAL A 2 -8.46 3.76 -1.78
N THR A 3 -8.67 2.68 -1.03
CA THR A 3 -9.46 2.72 0.21
C THR A 3 -8.58 3.13 1.39
N GLU A 4 -9.00 4.10 2.16
CA GLU A 4 -8.28 4.49 3.37
C GLU A 4 -8.60 3.52 4.51
N LEU A 5 -7.55 2.94 5.11
CA LEU A 5 -7.69 1.99 6.20
C LEU A 5 -7.15 2.59 7.50
N THR A 6 -7.60 2.02 8.61
CA THR A 6 -7.20 2.43 9.96
C THR A 6 -6.62 1.23 10.69
N ASP A 7 -6.08 1.49 11.89
CA ASP A 7 -5.59 0.41 12.76
C ASP A 7 -6.69 -0.64 13.02
N GLN A 8 -7.96 -0.21 13.08
CA GLN A 8 -9.08 -1.10 13.36
C GLN A 8 -9.53 -1.91 12.15
N THR A 9 -9.24 -1.45 10.92
CA THR A 9 -9.77 -2.10 9.72
C THR A 9 -8.71 -2.80 8.88
N PHE A 10 -7.43 -2.54 9.14
CA PHE A 10 -6.35 -3.00 8.26
C PHE A 10 -6.33 -4.52 8.10
N ASP A 11 -6.28 -5.26 9.21
CA ASP A 11 -6.14 -6.72 9.16
C ASP A 11 -7.29 -7.37 8.40
N GLU A 12 -8.51 -6.97 8.73
CA GLU A 12 -9.70 -7.53 8.09
C GLU A 12 -9.72 -7.27 6.58
N LYS A 13 -9.37 -6.04 6.18
CA LYS A 13 -9.46 -5.64 4.78
C LYS A 13 -8.30 -6.14 3.92
N THR A 14 -7.22 -6.58 4.54
CA THR A 14 -6.03 -7.07 3.80
C THR A 14 -5.76 -8.55 4.02
N ASN A 15 -6.76 -9.30 4.47
CA ASN A 15 -6.59 -10.71 4.86
C ASN A 15 -6.85 -11.69 3.71
N ASN A 16 -7.40 -11.25 2.59
CA ASN A 16 -7.76 -12.13 1.48
C ASN A 16 -7.26 -11.55 0.16
N GLY A 17 -6.79 -12.44 -0.73
CA GLY A 17 -6.35 -12.05 -2.05
C GLY A 17 -5.09 -11.23 -2.05
N VAL A 18 -4.81 -10.59 -3.18
CA VAL A 18 -3.65 -9.71 -3.33
C VAL A 18 -4.05 -8.30 -2.92
N THR A 19 -3.33 -7.73 -1.96
CA THR A 19 -3.59 -6.37 -1.48
C THR A 19 -2.32 -5.53 -1.57
N PHE A 20 -2.50 -4.24 -1.83
CA PHE A 20 -1.43 -3.26 -1.93
C PHE A 20 -1.77 -2.11 -0.99
N THR A 21 -0.87 -1.79 -0.06
CA THR A 21 -1.11 -0.74 0.93
C THR A 21 0.01 0.29 0.89
N ASP A 22 -0.37 1.57 0.75
CA ASP A 22 0.55 2.70 0.78
C ASP A 22 0.56 3.32 2.17
N PHE A 23 1.71 3.27 2.85
CA PHE A 23 1.91 3.94 4.14
C PHE A 23 2.48 5.33 3.87
N TRP A 24 1.75 6.36 4.29
CA TRP A 24 2.02 7.75 3.93
C TRP A 24 1.75 8.70 5.10
N THR A 25 2.15 9.96 4.95
CA THR A 25 1.75 11.05 5.85
C THR A 25 1.41 12.29 5.05
N THR A 26 0.75 13.26 5.70
CA THR A 26 0.36 14.51 5.06
C THR A 26 1.54 15.44 4.76
N TRP A 27 2.66 15.26 5.45
CA TRP A 27 3.83 16.13 5.30
C TRP A 27 4.95 15.51 4.44
N CYS A 28 4.69 14.41 3.81
CA CYS A 28 5.69 13.66 3.04
C CYS A 28 5.65 14.03 1.56
N GLY A 29 6.69 14.69 1.06
CA GLY A 29 6.79 15.09 -0.35
C GLY A 29 6.74 13.91 -1.32
N PRO A 30 7.60 12.90 -1.16
CA PRO A 30 7.57 11.72 -2.04
C PRO A 30 6.23 10.98 -2.02
N CYS A 31 5.51 11.00 -0.89
CA CYS A 31 4.19 10.40 -0.80
C CYS A 31 3.19 11.10 -1.73
N ARG A 32 3.31 12.42 -1.87
CA ARG A 32 2.45 13.19 -2.77
C ARG A 32 2.69 12.82 -4.23
N MET A 33 3.93 12.51 -4.57
CA MET A 33 4.28 12.05 -5.92
C MET A 33 3.82 10.62 -6.16
N GLN A 34 3.86 9.79 -5.12
CA GLN A 34 3.46 8.39 -5.21
C GLN A 34 1.95 8.24 -5.37
N SER A 35 1.17 9.09 -4.74
CA SER A 35 -0.28 8.96 -4.68
C SER A 35 -0.96 8.88 -6.05
N PRO A 36 -0.71 9.81 -7.02
CA PRO A 36 -1.34 9.69 -8.33
C PRO A 36 -0.94 8.43 -9.10
N VAL A 37 0.26 7.93 -8.88
CA VAL A 37 0.72 6.68 -9.50
C VAL A 37 -0.14 5.51 -9.00
N ILE A 38 -0.36 5.45 -7.68
CA ILE A 38 -1.17 4.39 -7.08
C ILE A 38 -2.63 4.49 -7.51
N GLU A 39 -3.16 5.71 -7.63
CA GLU A 39 -4.52 5.91 -8.14
C GLU A 39 -4.68 5.36 -9.56
N GLN A 40 -3.69 5.59 -10.42
CA GLN A 40 -3.70 5.04 -11.77
C GLN A 40 -3.66 3.51 -11.77
N LEU A 41 -2.80 2.93 -10.93
CA LEU A 41 -2.72 1.47 -10.80
C LEU A 41 -4.05 0.89 -10.31
N ALA A 42 -4.69 1.56 -9.36
CA ALA A 42 -5.97 1.10 -8.82
C ALA A 42 -7.05 1.09 -9.91
N GLU A 43 -7.02 2.05 -10.83
CA GLU A 43 -7.94 2.05 -11.97
C GLU A 43 -7.66 0.87 -12.91
N GLU A 44 -6.39 0.56 -13.14
CA GLU A 44 -6.00 -0.44 -14.12
C GLU A 44 -6.05 -1.87 -13.55
N MET A 45 -5.77 -2.04 -12.27
CA MET A 45 -5.60 -3.36 -11.64
C MET A 45 -6.57 -3.62 -10.48
N GLY A 46 -7.51 -2.73 -10.24
CA GLY A 46 -8.42 -2.83 -9.09
C GLY A 46 -9.34 -4.04 -9.10
N ASP A 47 -9.50 -4.70 -10.25
CA ASP A 47 -10.26 -5.94 -10.35
C ASP A 47 -9.46 -7.15 -9.84
N LYS A 48 -8.14 -7.05 -9.73
CA LYS A 48 -7.25 -8.14 -9.31
C LYS A 48 -6.55 -7.87 -7.98
N VAL A 49 -6.42 -6.60 -7.61
CA VAL A 49 -5.68 -6.17 -6.42
C VAL A 49 -6.52 -5.19 -5.63
N PHE A 50 -6.61 -5.39 -4.33
CA PHE A 50 -7.25 -4.41 -3.45
C PHE A 50 -6.22 -3.34 -3.07
N PHE A 51 -6.47 -2.09 -3.49
CA PHE A 51 -5.59 -0.96 -3.20
C PHE A 51 -6.07 -0.18 -1.99
N SER A 52 -5.16 0.09 -1.08
CA SER A 52 -5.46 0.81 0.15
C SER A 52 -4.31 1.72 0.56
N LYS A 53 -4.58 2.58 1.54
CA LYS A 53 -3.58 3.46 2.12
C LYS A 53 -3.83 3.62 3.61
N VAL A 54 -2.73 3.87 4.35
CA VAL A 54 -2.75 4.08 5.80
C VAL A 54 -1.94 5.32 6.13
N ASP A 55 -2.59 6.29 6.78
CA ASP A 55 -1.90 7.46 7.32
C ASP A 55 -1.18 7.04 8.61
N VAL A 56 0.15 7.03 8.58
CA VAL A 56 0.93 6.49 9.70
C VAL A 56 0.88 7.37 10.94
N ASP A 57 0.64 8.67 10.80
CA ASP A 57 0.50 9.55 11.95
C ASP A 57 -0.79 9.27 12.73
N ALA A 58 -1.86 8.95 12.01
CA ALA A 58 -3.15 8.65 12.61
C ALA A 58 -3.29 7.17 13.00
N ASN A 59 -2.44 6.28 12.47
CA ASN A 59 -2.56 4.84 12.62
C ASN A 59 -1.21 4.21 12.94
N GLN A 60 -0.68 4.55 14.12
CA GLN A 60 0.68 4.16 14.50
C GLN A 60 0.83 2.67 14.80
N GLU A 61 -0.23 1.99 15.22
CA GLU A 61 -0.17 0.56 15.54
C GLU A 61 0.15 -0.28 14.31
N THR A 62 -0.52 -0.01 13.20
CA THR A 62 -0.29 -0.74 11.95
C THR A 62 1.12 -0.50 11.44
N ALA A 63 1.57 0.76 11.45
CA ALA A 63 2.93 1.10 11.03
C ALA A 63 3.98 0.37 11.87
N ALA A 64 3.79 0.35 13.19
CA ALA A 64 4.73 -0.33 14.10
C ALA A 64 4.74 -1.84 13.87
N LYS A 65 3.58 -2.43 13.65
CA LYS A 65 3.44 -3.87 13.42
C LYS A 65 4.27 -4.35 12.24
N PHE A 66 4.36 -3.56 11.18
CA PHE A 66 5.12 -3.91 9.99
C PHE A 66 6.49 -3.25 9.91
N GLY A 67 6.92 -2.59 10.98
CA GLY A 67 8.24 -1.97 11.03
C GLY A 67 8.43 -0.85 10.02
N ILE A 68 7.39 -0.07 9.77
CA ILE A 68 7.44 1.03 8.81
C ILE A 68 8.25 2.17 9.41
N MET A 69 9.44 2.43 8.85
CA MET A 69 10.35 3.46 9.34
C MET A 69 10.56 4.58 8.33
N ASN A 70 10.30 4.31 7.06
CA ASN A 70 10.44 5.28 5.97
C ASN A 70 9.14 5.35 5.18
N ILE A 71 8.83 6.51 4.65
CA ILE A 71 7.62 6.73 3.83
C ILE A 71 7.98 7.44 2.54
N PRO A 72 7.31 7.10 1.44
CA PRO A 72 6.28 6.06 1.38
C PRO A 72 6.87 4.66 1.48
N THR A 73 6.15 3.77 2.10
CA THR A 73 6.44 2.34 2.05
C THR A 73 5.17 1.65 1.56
N MET A 74 5.30 0.78 0.56
CA MET A 74 4.18 0.03 0.04
C MET A 74 4.34 -1.44 0.42
N LEU A 75 3.24 -2.04 0.86
CA LEU A 75 3.21 -3.42 1.33
C LEU A 75 2.33 -4.23 0.41
N ILE A 76 2.84 -5.34 -0.09
CA ILE A 76 2.02 -6.29 -0.85
C ILE A 76 1.79 -7.52 0.03
N LYS A 77 0.51 -7.88 0.20
CA LYS A 77 0.12 -9.09 0.92
C LYS A 77 -0.64 -10.01 -0.01
N LYS A 78 -0.51 -11.29 0.21
CA LYS A 78 -1.31 -12.30 -0.49
C LYS A 78 -1.90 -13.25 0.54
N ASP A 79 -3.22 -13.29 0.60
CA ASP A 79 -3.98 -14.11 1.55
C ASP A 79 -3.49 -13.92 2.99
N GLY A 80 -3.29 -12.66 3.37
CA GLY A 80 -2.89 -12.30 4.73
C GLY A 80 -1.40 -12.34 5.01
N GLN A 81 -0.57 -12.79 4.05
CA GLN A 81 0.88 -12.87 4.23
C GLN A 81 1.59 -11.75 3.48
N VAL A 82 2.56 -11.10 4.12
CA VAL A 82 3.39 -10.08 3.45
C VAL A 82 4.31 -10.82 2.46
N VAL A 83 4.21 -10.44 1.19
CA VAL A 83 5.03 -11.04 0.13
C VAL A 83 6.05 -10.06 -0.43
N ASP A 84 5.87 -8.75 -0.24
CA ASP A 84 6.86 -7.76 -0.66
C ASP A 84 6.70 -6.48 0.15
N THR A 85 7.83 -5.81 0.43
CA THR A 85 7.88 -4.50 1.08
C THR A 85 8.71 -3.58 0.19
N ILE A 86 8.11 -2.47 -0.24
CA ILE A 86 8.70 -1.57 -1.22
C ILE A 86 8.90 -0.22 -0.55
N VAL A 87 10.16 0.21 -0.39
CA VAL A 87 10.49 1.44 0.32
C VAL A 87 10.86 2.54 -0.67
N GLY A 88 10.23 3.71 -0.51
CA GLY A 88 10.51 4.89 -1.32
C GLY A 88 9.67 4.94 -2.59
N TYR A 89 9.77 6.07 -3.28
CA TYR A 89 9.00 6.29 -4.50
C TYR A 89 9.36 5.28 -5.59
N HIS A 90 8.34 4.74 -6.24
CA HIS A 90 8.48 3.83 -7.39
C HIS A 90 7.53 4.25 -8.49
N THR A 91 7.96 4.07 -9.74
CA THR A 91 7.13 4.38 -10.91
C THR A 91 5.99 3.37 -11.04
N LYS A 92 4.99 3.76 -11.84
CA LYS A 92 3.86 2.88 -12.15
C LYS A 92 4.35 1.55 -12.72
N GLU A 93 5.29 1.61 -13.66
CA GLU A 93 5.83 0.40 -14.31
C GLU A 93 6.54 -0.52 -13.32
N GLN A 94 7.30 0.06 -12.39
CA GLN A 94 7.99 -0.73 -11.37
C GLN A 94 6.99 -1.42 -10.44
N LEU A 95 5.97 -0.70 -10.00
CA LEU A 95 4.96 -1.27 -9.10
C LEU A 95 4.11 -2.32 -9.81
N GLN A 96 3.73 -2.04 -11.06
CA GLN A 96 2.95 -2.99 -11.85
C GLN A 96 3.70 -4.31 -12.03
N LYS A 97 4.99 -4.25 -12.34
CA LYS A 97 5.81 -5.43 -12.50
C LYS A 97 5.87 -6.26 -11.21
N LYS A 98 6.01 -5.59 -10.07
CA LYS A 98 6.04 -6.28 -8.78
C LYS A 98 4.70 -6.96 -8.48
N LEU A 99 3.60 -6.28 -8.74
CA LEU A 99 2.27 -6.84 -8.52
C LEU A 99 1.98 -8.02 -9.44
N GLU A 100 2.42 -7.96 -10.68
CA GLU A 100 2.22 -9.03 -11.64
C GLU A 100 2.82 -10.36 -11.20
N ALA A 101 3.82 -10.33 -10.33
CA ALA A 101 4.42 -11.55 -9.79
C ALA A 101 3.46 -12.33 -8.87
N TYR A 102 2.41 -11.69 -8.39
CA TYR A 102 1.51 -12.27 -7.38
C TYR A 102 0.07 -12.48 -7.86
N ILE A 103 -0.23 -12.09 -9.09
CA ILE A 103 -1.59 -12.22 -9.63
C ILE A 103 -1.67 -13.20 -10.80
#